data_8e0bc5dded41133caf93f696dcca1316
#
_entry.id   8e0bc5dded41133caf93f696dcca1316
#
_cell.length_a   1.000
_cell.length_b   1.000
_cell.length_c   1.000
_cell.angle_alpha   90.00
_cell.angle_beta   90.00
_cell.angle_gamma   90.00
#
_symmetry.space_group_name_H-M   'P 1'
#
loop_
_entity.id
_entity.type
_entity.pdbx_description
1 polymer ?
#
loop_
_entity_poly.entity_id
_entity_poly.type
_entity_poly.pdbx_seq_one_letter_code
_entity_poly.pdbx_strand_id
1 'polypeptide(L)'
;GGLGGVEVLQGDRHVQALIQHCYDEGRWLAAICAAPATVLVPHNLFPIGNMTGFPALKEHIPAEQWQDKRVVWDPRVNLLTSQGPGTSIDFALKMIDLLVGREKAYEVASQLVMAAGIYNYYEA
;
A
#
# COMPACT_ATOMS: atom_id res chain seq x y z
N GLY A 1 8.79 10.53 -2.75
CA GLY A 1 7.38 10.81 -2.52
C GLY A 1 6.79 11.75 -3.56
N GLY A 2 5.47 11.76 -3.65
CA GLY A 2 4.73 12.63 -4.54
C GLY A 2 4.79 12.21 -6.01
N LEU A 3 4.17 13.01 -6.88
CA LEU A 3 4.06 12.69 -8.30
C LEU A 3 5.42 12.66 -9.01
N GLY A 4 6.33 13.57 -8.65
CA GLY A 4 7.68 13.58 -9.22
C GLY A 4 8.46 12.32 -8.86
N GLY A 5 8.33 11.85 -7.63
CA GLY A 5 8.97 10.61 -7.16
C GLY A 5 8.46 9.38 -7.89
N VAL A 6 7.15 9.24 -8.07
CA VAL A 6 6.59 8.09 -8.78
C VAL A 6 6.93 8.09 -10.25
N GLU A 7 7.07 9.26 -10.85
CA GLU A 7 7.52 9.36 -12.25
C GLU A 7 8.93 8.78 -12.42
N VAL A 8 9.83 9.09 -11.50
CA VAL A 8 11.18 8.51 -11.49
C VAL A 8 11.14 7.01 -11.29
N LEU A 9 10.38 6.54 -10.30
CA LEU A 9 10.25 5.11 -10.00
C LEU A 9 9.65 4.33 -11.19
N GLN A 10 8.64 4.90 -11.84
CA GLN A 10 7.98 4.29 -12.97
C GLN A 10 8.93 4.05 -14.14
N GLY A 11 9.86 4.97 -14.37
CA GLY A 11 10.78 4.90 -15.49
C GLY A 11 12.07 4.12 -15.21
N ASP A 12 12.29 3.66 -14.00
CA ASP A 12 13.56 3.03 -13.61
C ASP A 12 13.49 1.51 -13.75
N ARG A 13 14.37 0.97 -14.59
CA ARG A 13 14.42 -0.48 -14.85
C ARG A 13 14.82 -1.29 -13.62
N HIS A 14 15.68 -0.75 -12.76
CA HIS A 14 16.12 -1.45 -11.56
C HIS A 14 14.98 -1.57 -10.56
N VAL A 15 14.15 -0.52 -10.43
CA VAL A 15 12.96 -0.55 -9.60
C VAL A 15 11.98 -1.59 -10.13
N GLN A 16 11.70 -1.59 -11.41
CA GLN A 16 10.79 -2.55 -12.04
C GLN A 16 11.27 -3.99 -11.82
N ALA A 17 12.56 -4.25 -12.02
CA ALA A 17 13.14 -5.57 -11.82
C ALA A 17 13.06 -6.01 -10.35
N LEU A 18 13.29 -5.10 -9.42
CA LEU A 18 13.20 -5.40 -7.99
C LEU A 18 11.75 -5.74 -7.57
N ILE A 19 10.78 -4.99 -8.08
CA ILE A 19 9.36 -5.25 -7.80
C ILE A 19 8.94 -6.60 -8.37
N GLN A 20 9.35 -6.90 -9.61
CA GLN A 20 9.08 -8.19 -10.24
C GLN A 20 9.69 -9.33 -9.44
N HIS A 21 10.90 -9.15 -8.94
CA HIS A 21 11.56 -10.12 -8.09
C HIS A 21 10.77 -10.36 -6.80
N CYS A 22 10.28 -9.29 -6.17
CA CYS A 22 9.44 -9.43 -4.97
C CYS A 22 8.20 -10.27 -5.25
N TYR A 23 7.53 -10.02 -6.38
CA TYR A 23 6.36 -10.81 -6.77
C TYR A 23 6.72 -12.29 -7.01
N ASP A 24 7.77 -12.54 -7.78
CA ASP A 24 8.19 -13.89 -8.15
C ASP A 24 8.63 -14.71 -6.92
N GLU A 25 9.27 -14.08 -5.96
CA GLU A 25 9.79 -14.72 -4.76
C GLU A 25 8.79 -14.73 -3.59
N GLY A 26 7.58 -14.20 -3.79
CA GLY A 26 6.57 -14.13 -2.74
C GLY A 26 6.95 -13.20 -1.58
N ARG A 27 7.77 -12.19 -1.85
CA ARG A 27 8.16 -11.20 -0.86
C ARG A 27 7.08 -10.13 -0.73
N TRP A 28 7.07 -9.44 0.39
CA TRP A 28 6.11 -8.37 0.65
C TRP A 28 6.50 -7.11 -0.08
N LEU A 29 5.52 -6.48 -0.70
CA LEU A 29 5.65 -5.16 -1.31
C LEU A 29 4.61 -4.23 -0.72
N ALA A 30 5.00 -2.99 -0.47
CA ALA A 30 4.11 -1.94 0.00
C ALA A 30 4.20 -0.72 -0.91
N ALA A 31 3.05 -0.15 -1.26
CA ALA A 31 2.97 1.02 -2.14
C ALA A 31 1.84 1.94 -1.70
N ILE A 32 2.04 3.25 -1.82
CA ILE A 32 1.07 4.24 -1.35
C ILE A 32 0.84 5.34 -2.38
N CYS A 33 -0.34 5.95 -2.32
CA CYS A 33 -0.74 7.12 -3.09
C CYS A 33 -0.76 6.84 -4.59
N ALA A 34 0.04 7.54 -5.37
CA ALA A 34 0.07 7.37 -6.83
C ALA A 34 0.80 6.10 -7.28
N ALA A 35 1.65 5.51 -6.44
CA ALA A 35 2.51 4.40 -6.85
C ALA A 35 1.76 3.15 -7.32
N PRO A 36 0.67 2.68 -6.67
CA PRO A 36 -0.07 1.55 -7.21
C PRO A 36 -0.51 1.75 -8.66
N ALA A 37 -1.09 2.89 -8.98
CA ALA A 37 -1.61 3.18 -10.32
C ALA A 37 -0.52 3.45 -11.35
N THR A 38 0.60 4.05 -10.95
CA THR A 38 1.60 4.55 -11.89
C THR A 38 2.88 3.73 -11.95
N VAL A 39 3.20 2.99 -10.89
CA VAL A 39 4.40 2.14 -10.85
C VAL A 39 4.05 0.68 -11.06
N LEU A 40 2.99 0.18 -10.42
CA LEU A 40 2.64 -1.24 -10.50
C LEU A 40 1.85 -1.58 -11.76
N VAL A 41 0.76 -0.86 -12.02
CA VAL A 41 -0.19 -1.21 -13.09
C VAL A 41 0.42 -1.11 -14.50
N PRO A 42 1.10 -0.01 -14.88
CA PRO A 42 1.58 0.11 -16.26
C PRO A 42 2.59 -0.96 -16.69
N HIS A 43 3.32 -1.52 -15.74
CA HIS A 43 4.30 -2.57 -16.01
C HIS A 43 3.78 -3.96 -15.69
N ASN A 44 2.47 -4.08 -15.46
CA ASN A 44 1.79 -5.34 -15.11
C ASN A 44 2.43 -6.04 -13.90
N LEU A 45 2.87 -5.26 -12.95
CA LEU A 45 3.40 -5.77 -11.68
C LEU A 45 2.21 -6.04 -10.75
N PHE A 46 2.20 -7.16 -10.07
CA PHE A 46 1.09 -7.59 -9.22
C PHE A 46 -0.26 -7.63 -9.98
N PRO A 47 -0.36 -8.37 -11.09
CA PRO A 47 -1.52 -8.30 -11.99
C PRO A 47 -2.82 -8.84 -11.41
N ILE A 48 -2.77 -9.58 -10.31
CA ILE A 48 -3.95 -10.16 -9.66
C ILE A 48 -4.18 -9.65 -8.24
N GLY A 49 -3.31 -8.76 -7.74
CA GLY A 49 -3.42 -8.25 -6.37
C GLY A 49 -4.56 -7.26 -6.21
N ASN A 50 -5.40 -7.45 -5.18
CA ASN A 50 -6.32 -6.42 -4.76
C ASN A 50 -5.52 -5.25 -4.23
N MET A 51 -5.91 -4.03 -4.61
CA MET A 51 -5.18 -2.84 -4.22
C MET A 51 -6.05 -1.61 -4.11
N THR A 52 -5.54 -0.61 -3.45
CA THR A 52 -6.04 0.75 -3.48
C THR A 52 -4.89 1.68 -3.90
N GLY A 53 -5.16 2.95 -3.99
CA GLY A 53 -4.18 3.95 -4.33
C GLY A 53 -4.80 5.33 -4.27
N PHE A 54 -4.12 6.32 -4.84
CA PHE A 54 -4.65 7.68 -4.84
C PHE A 54 -5.98 7.72 -5.59
N PRO A 55 -7.08 8.15 -4.93
CA PRO A 55 -8.42 8.03 -5.52
C PRO A 55 -8.60 8.77 -6.85
N ALA A 56 -7.88 9.87 -7.07
CA ALA A 56 -7.94 10.59 -8.33
C ALA A 56 -7.36 9.78 -9.51
N LEU A 57 -6.60 8.73 -9.22
CA LEU A 57 -6.00 7.84 -10.23
C LEU A 57 -6.70 6.48 -10.29
N LYS A 58 -7.84 6.33 -9.65
CA LYS A 58 -8.62 5.10 -9.59
C LYS A 58 -8.85 4.48 -10.97
N GLU A 59 -9.11 5.31 -11.98
CA GLU A 59 -9.40 4.86 -13.33
C GLU A 59 -8.21 4.12 -13.99
N HIS A 60 -7.01 4.31 -13.48
CA HIS A 60 -5.81 3.63 -13.97
C HIS A 60 -5.61 2.24 -13.37
N ILE A 61 -6.37 1.89 -12.34
CA ILE A 61 -6.32 0.56 -11.72
C ILE A 61 -7.49 -0.27 -12.24
N PRO A 62 -7.26 -1.51 -12.68
CA PRO A 62 -8.36 -2.38 -13.12
C PRO A 62 -9.45 -2.48 -12.05
N ALA A 63 -10.71 -2.38 -12.48
CA ALA A 63 -11.86 -2.33 -11.57
C ALA A 63 -11.91 -3.56 -10.66
N GLU A 64 -11.51 -4.71 -11.15
CA GLU A 64 -11.50 -5.96 -10.39
C GLU A 64 -10.44 -6.00 -9.30
N GLN A 65 -9.42 -5.12 -9.37
CA GLN A 65 -8.37 -5.01 -8.35
C GLN A 65 -8.63 -3.88 -7.36
N TRP A 66 -9.37 -2.84 -7.78
CA TRP A 66 -9.58 -1.66 -6.96
C TRP A 66 -10.45 -1.95 -5.74
N GLN A 67 -10.01 -1.51 -4.57
CA GLN A 67 -10.81 -1.48 -3.35
C GLN A 67 -10.75 -0.08 -2.74
N ASP A 68 -11.92 0.49 -2.46
CA ASP A 68 -12.01 1.84 -1.88
C ASP A 68 -11.90 1.76 -0.36
N LYS A 69 -10.69 1.52 0.11
CA LYS A 69 -10.34 1.43 1.53
C LYS A 69 -9.07 2.20 1.79
N ARG A 70 -8.91 2.70 3.01
CA ARG A 70 -7.72 3.45 3.39
C ARG A 70 -6.45 2.61 3.31
N VAL A 71 -6.53 1.32 3.64
CA VAL A 71 -5.43 0.37 3.55
C VAL A 71 -5.98 -0.95 3.02
N VAL A 72 -5.28 -1.56 2.08
CA VAL A 72 -5.63 -2.87 1.52
C VAL A 72 -4.43 -3.79 1.62
N TRP A 73 -4.64 -4.94 2.24
CA TRP A 73 -3.67 -6.03 2.29
C TRP A 73 -4.21 -7.23 1.52
N ASP A 74 -3.47 -7.69 0.52
CA ASP A 74 -3.79 -8.93 -0.19
C ASP A 74 -2.76 -10.00 0.14
N PRO A 75 -3.08 -10.95 1.04
CA PRO A 75 -2.15 -11.99 1.45
C PRO A 75 -1.84 -13.01 0.35
N ARG A 76 -2.67 -13.08 -0.70
CA ARG A 76 -2.43 -14.00 -1.80
C ARG A 76 -1.17 -13.65 -2.58
N VAL A 77 -0.83 -12.37 -2.63
CA VAL A 77 0.32 -11.85 -3.38
C VAL A 77 1.25 -11.00 -2.52
N ASN A 78 0.97 -10.89 -1.21
CA ASN A 78 1.77 -10.14 -0.25
C ASN A 78 1.93 -8.66 -0.63
N LEU A 79 0.82 -8.04 -1.04
CA LEU A 79 0.77 -6.65 -1.46
C LEU A 79 0.00 -5.80 -0.44
N LEU A 80 0.64 -4.76 0.08
CA LEU A 80 0.02 -3.76 0.95
C LEU A 80 -0.04 -2.43 0.23
N THR A 81 -1.23 -1.83 0.14
CA THR A 81 -1.41 -0.54 -0.53
C THR A 81 -2.22 0.42 0.32
N SER A 82 -2.06 1.72 0.05
CA SER A 82 -2.79 2.77 0.75
C SER A 82 -3.01 3.97 -0.16
N GLN A 83 -3.86 4.92 0.27
CA GLN A 83 -4.45 5.91 -0.64
C GLN A 83 -3.69 7.22 -0.75
N GLY A 84 -3.07 7.70 0.32
CA GLY A 84 -2.42 9.01 0.23
C GLY A 84 -1.83 9.50 1.55
N PRO A 85 -1.41 10.77 1.59
CA PRO A 85 -0.74 11.31 2.78
C PRO A 85 -1.56 11.15 4.06
N GLY A 86 -2.88 11.34 3.97
CA GLY A 86 -3.77 11.20 5.13
C GLY A 86 -3.96 9.77 5.63
N THR A 87 -3.49 8.77 4.91
CA THR A 87 -3.55 7.36 5.33
C THR A 87 -2.18 6.78 5.70
N SER A 88 -1.14 7.62 5.75
CA SER A 88 0.23 7.15 5.99
C SER A 88 0.39 6.46 7.35
N ILE A 89 -0.25 6.96 8.38
CA ILE A 89 -0.20 6.35 9.72
C ILE A 89 -0.90 5.00 9.72
N ASP A 90 -2.08 4.92 9.11
CA ASP A 90 -2.83 3.67 8.96
C ASP A 90 -2.00 2.61 8.24
N PHE A 91 -1.34 3.03 7.17
CA PHE A 91 -0.46 2.20 6.36
C PHE A 91 0.71 1.65 7.20
N ALA A 92 1.38 2.54 7.95
CA ALA A 92 2.49 2.16 8.82
C ALA A 92 2.04 1.21 9.95
N LEU A 93 0.89 1.49 10.56
CA LEU A 93 0.34 0.62 11.62
C LEU A 93 0.00 -0.76 11.08
N LYS A 94 -0.53 -0.85 9.86
CA LYS A 94 -0.80 -2.15 9.24
C LYS A 94 0.49 -2.91 8.96
N MET A 95 1.57 -2.24 8.57
CA MET A 95 2.87 -2.89 8.42
C MET A 95 3.36 -3.47 9.74
N ILE A 96 3.22 -2.73 10.83
CA ILE A 96 3.61 -3.21 12.16
C ILE A 96 2.79 -4.45 12.54
N ASP A 97 1.47 -4.38 12.31
CA ASP A 97 0.57 -5.51 12.56
C ASP A 97 1.03 -6.77 11.80
N LEU A 98 1.32 -6.62 10.51
CA LEU A 98 1.72 -7.74 9.66
C LEU A 98 3.11 -8.30 10.04
N LEU A 99 4.04 -7.44 10.43
CA LEU A 99 5.42 -7.84 10.70
C LEU A 99 5.63 -8.37 12.11
N VAL A 100 5.01 -7.77 13.11
CA VAL A 100 5.27 -8.07 14.53
C VAL A 100 4.01 -8.26 15.37
N GLY A 101 2.83 -8.20 14.78
CA GLY A 101 1.57 -8.51 15.43
C GLY A 101 0.73 -7.32 15.84
N ARG A 102 -0.55 -7.59 16.05
CA ARG A 102 -1.58 -6.58 16.37
C ARG A 102 -1.32 -5.87 17.69
N GLU A 103 -0.82 -6.61 18.68
CA GLU A 103 -0.53 -6.03 20.01
C GLU A 103 0.50 -4.90 19.91
N LYS A 104 1.55 -5.10 19.12
CA LYS A 104 2.56 -4.06 18.90
C LYS A 104 2.01 -2.87 18.13
N ALA A 105 1.19 -3.12 17.13
CA ALA A 105 0.51 -2.05 16.39
C ALA A 105 -0.38 -1.22 17.33
N TYR A 106 -1.13 -1.86 18.21
CA TYR A 106 -1.93 -1.19 19.22
C TYR A 106 -1.06 -0.33 20.16
N GLU A 107 0.04 -0.89 20.65
CA GLU A 107 0.97 -0.18 21.53
C GLU A 107 1.47 1.11 20.89
N VAL A 108 1.89 1.04 19.64
CA VAL A 108 2.36 2.21 18.89
C VAL A 108 1.23 3.19 18.67
N ALA A 109 0.07 2.72 18.20
CA ALA A 109 -1.09 3.56 17.92
C ALA A 109 -1.56 4.32 19.16
N SER A 110 -1.49 3.71 20.34
CA SER A 110 -1.92 4.33 21.59
C SER A 110 -1.14 5.60 21.95
N GLN A 111 0.05 5.75 21.42
CA GLN A 111 0.92 6.90 21.67
C GLN A 111 0.85 7.97 20.58
N LEU A 112 0.15 7.70 19.47
CA LEU A 112 0.09 8.62 18.32
C LEU A 112 -1.05 9.62 18.41
N VAL A 113 -1.98 9.45 19.36
CA VAL A 113 -3.14 10.33 19.51
C VAL A 113 -3.93 10.42 18.19
N MET A 114 -4.45 9.28 17.75
CA MET A 114 -5.22 9.19 16.51
C MET A 114 -6.51 10.00 16.60
N ALA A 115 -6.92 10.59 15.47
CA ALA A 115 -8.20 11.28 15.38
C ALA A 115 -9.36 10.29 15.55
N ALA A 116 -10.41 10.70 16.22
CA ALA A 116 -11.59 9.88 16.43
C ALA A 116 -12.26 9.56 15.08
N GLY A 117 -12.75 8.33 14.94
CA GLY A 117 -13.46 7.88 13.74
C GLY A 117 -12.58 7.53 12.55
N ILE A 118 -11.28 7.70 12.66
CA ILE A 118 -10.32 7.21 11.67
C ILE A 118 -9.87 5.81 12.10
N TYR A 119 -9.11 5.15 11.24
CA TYR A 119 -8.61 3.80 11.48
C TYR A 119 -8.08 3.64 12.91
N ASN A 120 -8.51 2.60 13.59
CA ASN A 120 -8.37 2.53 15.03
C ASN A 120 -7.98 1.13 15.51
N TYR A 121 -6.73 0.99 15.95
CA TYR A 121 -6.27 -0.24 16.59
C TYR A 121 -6.73 -0.40 18.03
N TYR A 122 -7.41 0.61 18.59
CA TYR A 122 -7.99 0.51 19.93
C TYR A 122 -9.16 -0.47 20.00
N GLU A 123 -9.80 -0.73 18.88
CA GLU A 123 -10.89 -1.68 18.76
C GLU A 123 -10.34 -3.05 18.33
N ALA A 124 -9.56 -3.61 19.18
CA ALA A 124 -8.91 -4.89 18.90
C ALA A 124 -9.86 -6.09 18.88
#